data_d394d1f807d7909fc4fabd4a61a98b09
#
_entry.id   d394d1f807d7909fc4fabd4a61a98b09
#
_cell.length_a   1.000
_cell.length_b   1.000
_cell.length_c   1.000
_cell.angle_alpha   90.00
_cell.angle_beta   90.00
_cell.angle_gamma   90.00
#
_symmetry.space_group_name_H-M   'P 1'
#
loop_
_entity.id
_entity.type
_entity.pdbx_description
1 polymer ?
#
loop_
_entity_poly.entity_id
_entity_poly.type
_entity_poly.pdbx_seq_one_letter_code
_entity_poly.pdbx_strand_id
1 'polypeptide(L)'
;MSILGDALTDARVLDLFAGSGALGLEALSRGAASASFVELNPPSLHALEQNIAALGVAEVVTVHRADAIRFAERLPPGAFDVVLADPPYTADHAARLVAHFRRNPFGRILSVEHRSDLELDGDSTRRYGDTAITFCHAP
;
A
#
# COMPACT_ATOMS: atom_id res chain seq x y z
N MET A 1 -2.54 -6.67 8.81
CA MET A 1 -3.07 -5.38 9.31
C MET A 1 -2.88 -5.19 10.80
N SER A 2 -3.11 -6.21 11.60
CA SER A 2 -2.88 -6.10 13.04
C SER A 2 -1.45 -5.71 13.41
N ILE A 3 -0.48 -6.01 12.56
CA ILE A 3 0.93 -5.66 12.76
C ILE A 3 1.15 -4.15 12.76
N LEU A 4 0.35 -3.40 12.02
CA LEU A 4 0.47 -1.94 11.94
C LEU A 4 -0.13 -1.23 13.16
N GLY A 5 -1.04 -1.92 13.89
CA GLY A 5 -1.59 -1.42 15.14
C GLY A 5 -2.13 0.00 15.06
N ASP A 6 -1.71 0.82 16.02
CA ASP A 6 -2.18 2.21 16.13
C ASP A 6 -1.72 3.11 14.99
N ALA A 7 -0.77 2.68 14.15
CA ALA A 7 -0.32 3.46 13.01
C ALA A 7 -1.45 3.74 12.01
N LEU A 8 -2.50 2.92 11.99
CA LEU A 8 -3.66 3.11 11.12
C LEU A 8 -4.66 4.14 11.65
N THR A 9 -4.68 4.42 12.94
CA THR A 9 -5.64 5.36 13.53
C THR A 9 -5.42 6.76 12.96
N ASP A 10 -6.47 7.32 12.37
CA ASP A 10 -6.45 8.64 11.73
C ASP A 10 -5.45 8.79 10.58
N ALA A 11 -4.91 7.68 10.06
CA ALA A 11 -3.90 7.69 9.02
C ALA A 11 -4.48 8.02 7.64
N ARG A 12 -3.67 8.71 6.85
CA ARG A 12 -3.87 8.84 5.40
C ARG A 12 -3.17 7.65 4.76
N VAL A 13 -3.94 6.72 4.20
CA VAL A 13 -3.43 5.45 3.68
C VAL A 13 -3.35 5.50 2.17
N LEU A 14 -2.26 4.96 1.61
CA LEU A 14 -2.11 4.72 0.18
C LEU A 14 -2.01 3.21 -0.05
N ASP A 15 -2.83 2.68 -0.94
CA ASP A 15 -2.84 1.27 -1.33
C ASP A 15 -2.35 1.16 -2.78
N LEU A 16 -1.09 0.81 -2.94
CA LEU A 16 -0.45 0.61 -4.25
C LEU A 16 -0.68 -0.82 -4.73
N PHE A 17 -0.97 -0.97 -6.02
CA PHE A 17 -1.39 -2.26 -6.59
C PHE A 17 -2.65 -2.77 -5.89
N ALA A 18 -3.65 -1.90 -5.80
CA ALA A 18 -4.77 -2.09 -4.89
C ALA A 18 -5.66 -3.31 -5.20
N GLY A 19 -5.72 -3.76 -6.46
CA GLY A 19 -6.62 -4.84 -6.83
C GLY A 19 -8.06 -4.50 -6.51
N SER A 20 -8.74 -5.35 -5.76
CA SER A 20 -10.11 -5.11 -5.30
C SER A 20 -10.19 -4.13 -4.12
N GLY A 21 -9.05 -3.69 -3.59
CA GLY A 21 -8.99 -2.73 -2.49
C GLY A 21 -9.01 -3.32 -1.09
N ALA A 22 -8.80 -4.62 -0.95
CA ALA A 22 -8.94 -5.30 0.35
C ALA A 22 -8.08 -4.68 1.45
N LEU A 23 -6.82 -4.35 1.15
CA LEU A 23 -5.91 -3.81 2.17
C LEU A 23 -6.31 -2.40 2.61
N GLY A 24 -6.55 -1.50 1.67
CA GLY A 24 -6.93 -0.12 2.00
C GLY A 24 -8.30 -0.04 2.65
N LEU A 25 -9.25 -0.86 2.22
CA LEU A 25 -10.58 -0.91 2.84
C LEU A 25 -10.51 -1.47 4.26
N GLU A 26 -9.66 -2.49 4.49
CA GLU A 26 -9.41 -2.99 5.85
C GLU A 26 -8.78 -1.90 6.72
N ALA A 27 -7.86 -1.11 6.17
CA ALA A 27 -7.27 0.01 6.91
C ALA A 27 -8.33 1.03 7.35
N LEU A 28 -9.30 1.34 6.48
CA LEU A 28 -10.42 2.22 6.85
C LEU A 28 -11.25 1.62 7.99
N SER A 29 -11.51 0.31 7.95
CA SER A 29 -12.27 -0.36 9.01
C SER A 29 -11.53 -0.33 10.35
N ARG A 30 -10.22 -0.16 10.33
CA ARG A 30 -9.37 -0.09 11.52
C ARG A 30 -9.06 1.34 11.97
N GLY A 31 -9.74 2.33 11.41
CA GLY A 31 -9.68 3.70 11.89
C GLY A 31 -8.88 4.67 11.04
N ALA A 32 -8.42 4.29 9.85
CA ALA A 32 -7.77 5.24 8.94
C ALA A 32 -8.72 6.36 8.56
N ALA A 33 -8.19 7.56 8.40
CA ALA A 33 -8.99 8.74 8.07
C ALA A 33 -9.39 8.76 6.60
N SER A 34 -8.51 8.29 5.72
CA SER A 34 -8.73 8.26 4.28
C SER A 34 -7.89 7.17 3.63
N ALA A 35 -8.30 6.78 2.42
CA ALA A 35 -7.55 5.81 1.62
C ALA A 35 -7.52 6.26 0.17
N SER A 36 -6.33 6.23 -0.41
CA SER A 36 -6.12 6.40 -1.84
C SER A 36 -5.70 5.07 -2.42
N PHE A 37 -6.33 4.68 -3.52
CA PHE A 37 -6.08 3.41 -4.20
C PHE A 37 -5.46 3.68 -5.57
N VAL A 38 -4.41 2.95 -5.90
CA VAL A 38 -3.76 3.04 -7.21
C VAL A 38 -3.85 1.68 -7.88
N GLU A 39 -4.51 1.61 -9.01
CA GLU A 39 -4.74 0.39 -9.76
C GLU A 39 -4.87 0.71 -11.25
N LEU A 40 -4.37 -0.16 -12.11
CA LEU A 40 -4.41 0.03 -13.56
C LEU A 40 -5.29 -1.00 -14.27
N ASN A 41 -5.51 -2.16 -13.68
CA ASN A 41 -6.27 -3.26 -14.29
C ASN A 41 -7.77 -2.98 -14.26
N PRO A 42 -8.47 -2.90 -15.43
CA PRO A 42 -9.89 -2.56 -15.45
C PRO A 42 -10.81 -3.47 -14.64
N PRO A 43 -10.68 -4.82 -14.69
CA PRO A 43 -11.51 -5.67 -13.84
C PRO A 43 -11.30 -5.43 -12.35
N SER A 44 -10.06 -5.17 -11.93
CA SER A 44 -9.76 -4.84 -10.54
C SER A 44 -10.37 -3.51 -10.12
N LEU A 45 -10.29 -2.50 -10.98
CA LEU A 45 -10.92 -1.19 -10.74
C LEU A 45 -12.42 -1.31 -10.57
N HIS A 46 -13.07 -2.14 -11.40
CA HIS A 46 -14.50 -2.37 -11.28
C HIS A 46 -14.85 -3.01 -9.93
N ALA A 47 -14.11 -4.04 -9.52
CA ALA A 47 -14.31 -4.69 -8.23
C ALA A 47 -14.07 -3.72 -7.07
N LEU A 48 -13.04 -2.89 -7.16
CA LEU A 48 -12.73 -1.87 -6.15
C LEU A 48 -13.89 -0.88 -6.01
N GLU A 49 -14.42 -0.37 -7.11
CA GLU A 49 -15.54 0.57 -7.10
C GLU A 49 -16.79 -0.04 -6.47
N GLN A 50 -17.07 -1.32 -6.78
CA GLN A 50 -18.18 -2.04 -6.17
C GLN A 50 -18.00 -2.18 -4.65
N ASN A 51 -16.79 -2.49 -4.21
CA ASN A 51 -16.50 -2.65 -2.78
C ASN A 51 -16.60 -1.32 -2.03
N ILE A 52 -16.13 -0.24 -2.64
CA ILE A 52 -16.26 1.11 -2.06
C ILE A 52 -17.74 1.46 -1.86
N ALA A 53 -18.56 1.23 -2.90
CA ALA A 53 -19.99 1.51 -2.84
C ALA A 53 -20.68 0.65 -1.78
N ALA A 54 -20.37 -0.65 -1.72
CA ALA A 54 -20.97 -1.58 -0.78
C ALA A 54 -20.67 -1.20 0.68
N LEU A 55 -19.47 -0.67 0.94
CA LEU A 55 -19.07 -0.27 2.29
C LEU A 55 -19.45 1.17 2.64
N GLY A 56 -19.93 1.94 1.66
CA GLY A 56 -20.38 3.31 1.92
C GLY A 56 -19.27 4.27 2.30
N VAL A 57 -18.04 4.07 1.79
CA VAL A 57 -16.86 4.86 2.18
C VAL A 57 -16.39 5.84 1.11
N ALA A 58 -17.20 6.11 0.09
CA ALA A 58 -16.79 6.94 -1.05
C ALA A 58 -16.27 8.32 -0.66
N GLU A 59 -16.76 8.91 0.42
CA GLU A 59 -16.39 10.26 0.85
C GLU A 59 -14.93 10.36 1.33
N VAL A 60 -14.34 9.24 1.78
CA VAL A 60 -12.98 9.20 2.31
C VAL A 60 -12.01 8.44 1.41
N VAL A 61 -12.44 8.15 0.18
CA VAL A 61 -11.67 7.34 -0.78
C VAL A 61 -11.37 8.14 -2.03
N THR A 62 -10.15 8.00 -2.56
CA THR A 62 -9.76 8.47 -3.87
C THR A 62 -9.20 7.29 -4.67
N VAL A 63 -9.63 7.13 -5.91
CA VAL A 63 -9.16 6.07 -6.80
C VAL A 63 -8.35 6.70 -7.94
N HIS A 64 -7.12 6.22 -8.13
CA HIS A 64 -6.23 6.65 -9.21
C HIS A 64 -6.02 5.49 -10.18
N ARG A 65 -6.45 5.67 -11.43
CA ARG A 65 -6.14 4.72 -12.50
C ARG A 65 -4.76 5.06 -13.03
N ALA A 66 -3.73 4.43 -12.48
CA ALA A 66 -2.35 4.78 -12.76
C ALA A 66 -1.42 3.60 -12.51
N ASP A 67 -0.21 3.69 -13.08
CA ASP A 67 0.88 2.76 -12.76
C ASP A 67 1.37 3.06 -11.35
N ALA A 68 1.37 2.03 -10.49
CA ALA A 68 1.66 2.20 -9.07
C ALA A 68 3.10 2.67 -8.80
N ILE A 69 4.07 2.16 -9.55
CA ILE A 69 5.47 2.56 -9.37
C ILE A 69 5.67 4.02 -9.76
N ARG A 70 5.15 4.42 -10.92
CA ARG A 70 5.24 5.81 -11.37
C ARG A 70 4.53 6.76 -10.42
N PHE A 71 3.38 6.34 -9.92
CA PHE A 71 2.64 7.14 -8.95
C PHE A 71 3.48 7.38 -7.69
N ALA A 72 4.05 6.31 -7.12
CA ALA A 72 4.89 6.41 -5.93
C ALA A 72 6.13 7.27 -6.16
N GLU A 73 6.76 7.16 -7.32
CA GLU A 73 7.98 7.90 -7.65
C GLU A 73 7.77 9.41 -7.80
N ARG A 74 6.52 9.85 -7.97
CA ARG A 74 6.16 11.27 -8.07
C ARG A 74 5.71 11.89 -6.76
N LEU A 75 5.54 11.11 -5.71
CA LEU A 75 5.07 11.61 -4.43
C LEU A 75 6.15 12.39 -3.70
N PRO A 76 5.79 13.52 -3.06
CA PRO A 76 6.73 14.22 -2.18
C PRO A 76 6.93 13.45 -0.87
N PRO A 77 8.01 13.75 -0.11
CA PRO A 77 8.18 13.19 1.22
C PRO A 77 6.96 13.47 2.10
N GLY A 78 6.53 12.48 2.86
CA GLY A 78 5.41 12.63 3.79
C GLY A 78 4.04 12.75 3.16
N ALA A 79 3.88 12.38 1.89
CA ALA A 79 2.60 12.49 1.18
C ALA A 79 1.48 11.70 1.86
N PHE A 80 1.81 10.57 2.45
CA PHE A 80 0.88 9.70 3.18
C PHE A 80 1.45 9.32 4.54
N ASP A 81 0.65 8.69 5.37
CA ASP A 81 1.10 8.17 6.66
C ASP A 81 1.49 6.71 6.55
N VAL A 82 0.62 5.88 5.98
CA VAL A 82 0.86 4.45 5.79
C VAL A 82 0.67 4.10 4.33
N VAL A 83 1.69 3.45 3.76
CA VAL A 83 1.66 2.96 2.37
C VAL A 83 1.66 1.45 2.39
N LEU A 84 0.67 0.85 1.75
CA LEU A 84 0.51 -0.59 1.60
C LEU A 84 0.77 -0.95 0.14
N ALA A 85 1.52 -2.01 -0.12
CA ALA A 85 1.80 -2.45 -1.48
C ALA A 85 1.82 -3.97 -1.57
N ASP A 86 1.11 -4.50 -2.55
CA ASP A 86 1.09 -5.91 -2.88
C ASP A 86 1.39 -6.07 -4.39
N PRO A 87 2.65 -5.81 -4.79
CA PRO A 87 3.01 -5.85 -6.20
C PRO A 87 3.06 -7.28 -6.74
N PRO A 88 2.94 -7.46 -8.07
CA PRO A 88 3.17 -8.76 -8.69
C PRO A 88 4.56 -9.28 -8.36
N TYR A 89 4.67 -10.60 -8.18
CA TYR A 89 5.94 -11.23 -7.80
C TYR A 89 6.93 -11.37 -8.94
N THR A 90 6.50 -11.06 -10.17
CA THR A 90 7.25 -11.37 -11.39
C THR A 90 8.24 -10.29 -11.82
N ALA A 91 8.26 -9.15 -11.13
CA ALA A 91 9.10 -8.02 -11.50
C ALA A 91 9.80 -7.45 -10.27
N ASP A 92 10.62 -6.41 -10.48
CA ASP A 92 11.42 -5.77 -9.44
C ASP A 92 10.65 -4.68 -8.66
N HIS A 93 9.32 -4.70 -8.72
CA HIS A 93 8.49 -3.66 -8.15
C HIS A 93 8.73 -3.46 -6.64
N ALA A 94 8.78 -4.56 -5.89
CA ALA A 94 9.01 -4.47 -4.44
C ALA A 94 10.35 -3.81 -4.12
N ALA A 95 11.42 -4.22 -4.80
CA ALA A 95 12.75 -3.65 -4.61
C ALA A 95 12.79 -2.16 -5.00
N ARG A 96 12.12 -1.78 -6.09
CA ARG A 96 12.04 -0.39 -6.53
C ARG A 96 11.32 0.50 -5.52
N LEU A 97 10.21 0.00 -4.97
CA LEU A 97 9.47 0.74 -3.94
C LEU A 97 10.31 0.98 -2.69
N VAL A 98 10.98 -0.05 -2.20
CA VAL A 98 11.85 0.07 -1.02
C VAL A 98 12.99 1.04 -1.28
N ALA A 99 13.68 0.92 -2.42
CA ALA A 99 14.77 1.80 -2.79
C ALA A 99 14.32 3.27 -2.89
N HIS A 100 13.17 3.50 -3.52
CA HIS A 100 12.63 4.86 -3.64
C HIS A 100 12.23 5.42 -2.28
N PHE A 101 11.57 4.62 -1.43
CA PHE A 101 11.19 5.03 -0.10
C PHE A 101 12.40 5.44 0.75
N ARG A 102 13.52 4.71 0.61
CA ARG A 102 14.76 5.05 1.31
C ARG A 102 15.30 6.41 0.89
N ARG A 103 15.22 6.73 -0.40
CA ARG A 103 15.70 8.03 -0.93
C ARG A 103 14.71 9.16 -0.67
N ASN A 104 13.41 8.85 -0.70
CA ASN A 104 12.34 9.82 -0.61
C ASN A 104 11.15 9.19 0.15
N PRO A 105 11.12 9.28 1.47
CA PRO A 105 10.09 8.62 2.27
C PRO A 105 8.73 9.28 2.08
N PHE A 106 7.95 8.73 1.17
CA PHE A 106 6.62 9.24 0.82
C PHE A 106 5.52 8.81 1.80
N GLY A 107 5.88 8.23 2.93
CA GLY A 107 5.02 7.90 4.06
C GLY A 107 5.83 7.73 5.31
N ARG A 108 5.19 7.51 6.45
CA ARG A 108 5.88 7.15 7.69
C ARG A 108 6.30 5.69 7.66
N ILE A 109 5.42 4.85 7.12
CA ILE A 109 5.60 3.39 7.05
C ILE A 109 5.25 2.95 5.65
N LEU A 110 6.12 2.11 5.06
CA LEU A 110 5.83 1.35 3.85
C LEU A 110 5.78 -0.13 4.22
N SER A 111 4.68 -0.80 3.87
CA SER A 111 4.49 -2.24 4.05
C SER A 111 4.40 -2.88 2.67
N VAL A 112 5.34 -3.75 2.33
CA VAL A 112 5.40 -4.40 1.03
C VAL A 112 5.30 -5.92 1.18
N GLU A 113 4.27 -6.49 0.56
CA GLU A 113 4.16 -7.94 0.45
C GLU A 113 4.98 -8.42 -0.75
N HIS A 114 5.71 -9.53 -0.57
CA HIS A 114 6.59 -10.08 -1.61
C HIS A 114 6.84 -11.56 -1.37
N ARG A 115 7.55 -12.22 -2.30
CA ARG A 115 7.94 -13.62 -2.11
C ARG A 115 8.90 -13.75 -0.94
N SER A 116 8.76 -14.85 -0.19
CA SER A 116 9.58 -15.06 1.00
C SER A 116 11.07 -15.30 0.70
N ASP A 117 11.40 -15.71 -0.53
CA ASP A 117 12.78 -15.92 -0.98
C ASP A 117 13.46 -14.63 -1.46
N LEU A 118 12.76 -13.53 -1.54
CA LEU A 118 13.32 -12.23 -1.90
C LEU A 118 13.76 -11.49 -0.63
N GLU A 119 15.00 -10.97 -0.64
CA GLU A 119 15.51 -10.11 0.42
C GLU A 119 15.33 -8.65 0.01
N LEU A 120 14.74 -7.85 0.89
CA LEU A 120 14.57 -6.42 0.70
C LEU A 120 15.28 -5.65 1.80
N ASP A 121 15.80 -4.47 1.46
CA ASP A 121 16.52 -3.60 2.40
C ASP A 121 15.55 -2.78 3.24
N GLY A 122 14.71 -3.48 4.03
CA GLY A 122 13.77 -2.87 4.95
C GLY A 122 14.26 -2.89 6.39
N ASP A 123 13.45 -2.34 7.27
CA ASP A 123 13.75 -2.31 8.71
C ASP A 123 13.41 -3.62 9.39
N SER A 124 12.36 -4.29 8.94
CA SER A 124 11.97 -5.61 9.45
C SER A 124 11.23 -6.39 8.38
N THR A 125 11.28 -7.71 8.47
CA THR A 125 10.56 -8.61 7.57
C THR A 125 9.93 -9.73 8.36
N ARG A 126 8.67 -10.04 8.06
CA ARG A 126 7.96 -11.18 8.62
C ARG A 126 7.63 -12.15 7.50
N ARG A 127 7.92 -13.44 7.72
CA ARG A 127 7.71 -14.48 6.72
C ARG A 127 6.57 -15.41 7.11
N TYR A 128 5.72 -15.71 6.11
CA TYR A 128 4.55 -16.56 6.25
C TYR A 128 4.52 -17.54 5.07
N GLY A 129 5.17 -18.70 5.20
CA GLY A 129 5.28 -19.65 4.10
C GLY A 129 6.01 -19.06 2.90
N ASP A 130 5.33 -18.97 1.76
CA ASP A 130 5.89 -18.45 0.51
C ASP A 130 5.80 -16.93 0.40
N THR A 131 5.19 -16.28 1.36
CA THR A 131 4.95 -14.84 1.37
C THR A 131 5.73 -14.18 2.51
N ALA A 132 6.20 -12.96 2.27
CA ALA A 132 6.81 -12.13 3.30
C ALA A 132 6.24 -10.73 3.23
N ILE A 133 6.31 -10.01 4.34
CA ILE A 133 5.98 -8.59 4.41
C ILE A 133 7.19 -7.86 4.99
N THR A 134 7.71 -6.90 4.24
CA THR A 134 8.80 -6.04 4.67
C THR A 134 8.27 -4.66 5.03
N PHE A 135 8.70 -4.16 6.16
CA PHE A 135 8.34 -2.83 6.67
C PHE A 135 9.54 -1.91 6.57
N CYS A 136 9.28 -0.70 6.07
CA CYS A 136 10.25 0.39 6.07
C CYS A 136 9.65 1.56 6.85
N HIS A 137 10.45 2.15 7.73
CA HIS A 137 10.05 3.32 8.51
C HIS A 137 10.84 4.54 8.05
N ALA A 138 10.16 5.67 7.92
CA ALA A 138 10.83 6.95 7.67
C ALA A 138 11.75 7.29 8.85
N PRO A 139 12.89 7.98 8.61
CA PRO A 139 13.78 8.39 9.68
C PRO A 139 13.14 9.32 10.68
#